data_2318da24e46e0e8929d7318d26a6757a
#
_entry.id   2318da24e46e0e8929d7318d26a6757a
#
_cell.length_a   1.000
_cell.length_b   1.000
_cell.length_c   1.000
_cell.angle_alpha   90.00
_cell.angle_beta   90.00
_cell.angle_gamma   90.00
#
_symmetry.space_group_name_H-M   'P 1'
#
loop_
_entity.id
_entity.type
_entity.pdbx_description
1 polymer ?
#
loop_
_entity_poly.entity_id
_entity_poly.type
_entity_poly.pdbx_seq_one_letter_code
_entity_poly.pdbx_strand_id
1 'polypeptide(L)'
;MAIDMWSLGCILAELLTGFPLLPGEDEADQLACIMELLGMPPQKLLEQSKRAKNFINSKGYPRYCTASVLPDGSTVLSSGLSRLGKSRGPPGSKELRRALKGCDDHLFLDFIQRCLAWDPEERMSPNTALRHAWLRRRLPKPPGNVTTGDSKQEVNSAIIRTPAKASTISKLNKLRVQVSEDRTNSLAMISRNSHGRMSKLPQIPATNPI
;
A
#
# COMPACT_ATOMS: atom_id res chain seq x y z
N MET A 1 7.12 11.83 -14.18
CA MET A 1 7.48 10.39 -14.31
C MET A 1 7.89 9.71 -13.01
N ALA A 2 8.78 10.27 -12.18
CA ALA A 2 9.17 9.57 -10.93
C ALA A 2 7.99 9.42 -9.94
N ILE A 3 7.10 10.40 -9.85
CA ILE A 3 5.89 10.30 -9.02
C ILE A 3 4.90 9.27 -9.55
N ASP A 4 4.82 9.08 -10.87
CA ASP A 4 3.94 8.08 -11.48
C ASP A 4 4.43 6.66 -11.18
N MET A 5 5.75 6.45 -11.09
CA MET A 5 6.32 5.17 -10.67
C MET A 5 6.00 4.85 -9.21
N TRP A 6 6.00 5.85 -8.33
CA TRP A 6 5.54 5.69 -6.96
C TRP A 6 4.07 5.28 -6.92
N SER A 7 3.22 5.99 -7.66
CA SER A 7 1.80 5.68 -7.77
C SER A 7 1.57 4.26 -8.31
N LEU A 8 2.33 3.85 -9.33
CA LEU A 8 2.27 2.48 -9.86
C LEU A 8 2.58 1.44 -8.78
N GLY A 9 3.63 1.66 -7.99
CA GLY A 9 3.98 0.78 -6.87
C GLY A 9 2.84 0.63 -5.87
N CYS A 10 2.20 1.74 -5.48
CA CYS A 10 1.05 1.75 -4.58
C CYS A 10 -0.17 1.02 -5.19
N ILE A 11 -0.46 1.26 -6.48
CA ILE A 11 -1.59 0.61 -7.20
C ILE A 11 -1.38 -0.90 -7.26
N LEU A 12 -0.19 -1.37 -7.62
CA LEU A 12 0.11 -2.80 -7.70
C LEU A 12 0.01 -3.48 -6.32
N ALA A 13 0.46 -2.82 -5.27
CA ALA A 13 0.31 -3.29 -3.90
C ALA A 13 -1.17 -3.39 -3.50
N GLU A 14 -1.98 -2.40 -3.85
CA GLU A 14 -3.41 -2.40 -3.58
C GLU A 14 -4.16 -3.46 -4.40
N LEU A 15 -3.81 -3.66 -5.66
CA LEU A 15 -4.38 -4.73 -6.48
C LEU A 15 -4.11 -6.12 -5.89
N LEU A 16 -2.93 -6.33 -5.32
CA LEU A 16 -2.60 -7.59 -4.66
C LEU A 16 -3.34 -7.78 -3.33
N THR A 17 -3.42 -6.74 -2.52
CA THR A 17 -3.87 -6.84 -1.13
C THR A 17 -5.36 -6.51 -0.95
N GLY A 18 -5.93 -5.73 -1.88
CA GLY A 18 -7.29 -5.16 -1.78
C GLY A 18 -7.38 -3.96 -0.84
N PHE A 19 -6.25 -3.45 -0.31
CA PHE A 19 -6.20 -2.30 0.59
C PHE A 19 -5.06 -1.34 0.22
N PRO A 20 -5.22 -0.03 0.44
CA PRO A 20 -4.15 0.94 0.25
C PRO A 20 -2.91 0.55 1.05
N LEU A 21 -1.74 0.58 0.39
CA LEU A 21 -0.46 0.26 1.04
C LEU A 21 -0.10 1.27 2.13
N LEU A 22 -0.38 2.55 1.88
CA LEU A 22 -0.02 3.70 2.71
C LEU A 22 -1.27 4.51 3.04
N PRO A 23 -2.12 4.06 4.01
CA PRO A 23 -3.41 4.67 4.32
C PRO A 23 -3.25 5.82 5.34
N GLY A 24 -2.56 6.89 4.97
CA GLY A 24 -2.42 8.08 5.81
C GLY A 24 -3.73 8.86 5.92
N GLU A 25 -3.99 9.42 7.09
CA GLU A 25 -5.20 10.19 7.40
C GLU A 25 -5.05 11.67 7.02
N ASP A 26 -3.83 12.17 7.11
CA ASP A 26 -3.41 13.50 6.72
C ASP A 26 -1.95 13.45 6.26
N GLU A 27 -1.35 14.61 5.94
CA GLU A 27 0.02 14.68 5.43
C GLU A 27 1.07 14.14 6.42
N ALA A 28 0.90 14.43 7.70
CA ALA A 28 1.83 13.97 8.74
C ALA A 28 1.74 12.45 8.93
N ASP A 29 0.53 11.92 8.97
CA ASP A 29 0.28 10.49 9.06
C ASP A 29 0.68 9.74 7.78
N GLN A 30 0.51 10.37 6.62
CA GLN A 30 1.01 9.81 5.35
C GLN A 30 2.53 9.62 5.37
N LEU A 31 3.27 10.63 5.84
CA LEU A 31 4.71 10.51 6.01
C LEU A 31 5.11 9.48 7.07
N ALA A 32 4.33 9.36 8.15
CA ALA A 32 4.53 8.32 9.15
C ALA A 32 4.35 6.92 8.54
N CYS A 33 3.31 6.69 7.74
CA CYS A 33 3.12 5.43 7.01
C CYS A 33 4.29 5.10 6.09
N ILE A 34 4.82 6.10 5.38
CA ILE A 34 5.96 5.92 4.47
C ILE A 34 7.22 5.60 5.28
N MET A 35 7.50 6.35 6.35
CA MET A 35 8.67 6.11 7.19
C MET A 35 8.58 4.76 7.91
N GLU A 36 7.41 4.35 8.38
CA GLU A 36 7.19 3.03 8.98
C GLU A 36 7.60 1.89 8.03
N LEU A 37 7.31 2.05 6.72
CA LEU A 37 7.61 1.06 5.69
C LEU A 37 9.02 1.16 5.13
N LEU A 38 9.48 2.36 4.79
CA LEU A 38 10.72 2.58 4.02
C LEU A 38 11.89 3.07 4.88
N GLY A 39 11.68 3.31 6.17
CA GLY A 39 12.69 3.95 7.01
C GLY A 39 12.73 5.46 6.84
N MET A 40 13.75 6.09 7.39
CA MET A 40 13.96 7.53 7.30
C MET A 40 14.24 7.98 5.87
N PRO A 41 13.73 9.18 5.47
CA PRO A 41 14.15 9.78 4.22
C PRO A 41 15.67 10.03 4.21
N PRO A 42 16.34 9.93 3.04
CA PRO A 42 17.75 10.26 2.91
C PRO A 42 18.05 11.69 3.37
N GLN A 43 19.21 11.90 3.98
CA GLN A 43 19.63 13.20 4.50
C GLN A 43 19.60 14.31 3.42
N LYS A 44 20.06 14.00 2.20
CA LYS A 44 20.00 14.88 1.02
C LYS A 44 18.58 15.43 0.78
N LEU A 45 17.57 14.57 0.90
CA LEU A 45 16.16 14.94 0.68
C LEU A 45 15.65 15.84 1.81
N LEU A 46 16.03 15.55 3.06
CA LEU A 46 15.67 16.38 4.22
C LEU A 46 16.26 17.78 4.11
N GLU A 47 17.52 17.91 3.71
CA GLU A 47 18.20 19.19 3.54
C GLU A 47 17.60 20.04 2.42
N GLN A 48 17.17 19.43 1.33
CA GLN A 48 16.52 20.12 0.21
C GLN A 48 15.06 20.51 0.52
N SER A 49 14.42 19.88 1.50
CA SER A 49 13.02 20.09 1.80
C SER A 49 12.78 21.29 2.70
N LYS A 50 12.13 22.33 2.18
CA LYS A 50 11.70 23.50 2.95
C LYS A 50 10.77 23.16 4.12
N ARG A 51 10.07 22.03 4.06
CA ARG A 51 9.05 21.61 5.02
C ARG A 51 9.51 20.48 5.95
N ALA A 52 10.76 20.00 5.83
CA ALA A 52 11.28 18.89 6.65
C ALA A 52 11.06 19.12 8.15
N LYS A 53 11.28 20.35 8.64
CA LYS A 53 11.10 20.75 10.05
C LYS A 53 9.68 20.53 10.59
N ASN A 54 8.66 20.43 9.72
CA ASN A 54 7.29 20.15 10.15
C ASN A 54 7.12 18.69 10.58
N PHE A 55 7.95 17.78 10.09
CA PHE A 55 7.82 16.34 10.28
C PHE A 55 9.01 15.73 11.04
N ILE A 56 10.16 16.35 10.95
CA ILE A 56 11.41 15.94 11.63
C ILE A 56 11.80 17.02 12.62
N ASN A 57 12.19 16.62 13.83
CA ASN A 57 12.66 17.54 14.87
C ASN A 57 14.11 17.94 14.66
N SER A 58 14.64 18.86 15.50
CA SER A 58 16.00 19.35 15.44
C SER A 58 17.08 18.28 15.72
N LYS A 59 16.69 17.16 16.33
CA LYS A 59 17.58 16.00 16.58
C LYS A 59 17.55 14.99 15.44
N GLY A 60 16.80 15.24 14.35
CA GLY A 60 16.67 14.34 13.23
C GLY A 60 15.65 13.21 13.41
N TYR A 61 14.81 13.25 14.45
CA TYR A 61 13.81 12.22 14.71
C TYR A 61 12.43 12.62 14.14
N PRO A 62 11.62 11.64 13.67
CA PRO A 62 10.25 11.90 13.26
C PRO A 62 9.43 12.44 14.43
N ARG A 63 8.63 13.48 14.18
CA ARG A 63 7.80 14.11 15.22
C ARG A 63 6.67 13.23 15.72
N TYR A 64 6.25 12.24 14.94
CA TYR A 64 5.22 11.29 15.36
C TYR A 64 5.75 10.23 16.35
N CYS A 65 7.07 9.96 16.36
CA CYS A 65 7.69 9.01 17.27
C CYS A 65 7.98 9.63 18.65
N THR A 66 7.94 8.79 19.67
CA THR A 66 8.48 9.10 21.00
C THR A 66 9.93 8.65 21.06
N ALA A 67 10.84 9.54 21.46
CA ALA A 67 12.26 9.24 21.62
C ALA A 67 12.58 9.06 23.11
N SER A 68 13.18 7.93 23.47
CA SER A 68 13.63 7.62 24.83
C SER A 68 15.14 7.39 24.82
N VAL A 69 15.85 7.98 25.79
CA VAL A 69 17.28 7.75 25.96
C VAL A 69 17.48 6.60 26.93
N LEU A 70 18.24 5.60 26.51
CA LEU A 70 18.61 4.45 27.33
C LEU A 70 19.77 4.79 28.28
N PRO A 71 20.02 3.97 29.33
CA PRO A 71 21.13 4.20 30.25
C PRO A 71 22.51 4.20 29.61
N ASP A 72 22.68 3.57 28.46
CA ASP A 72 23.91 3.56 27.65
C ASP A 72 24.09 4.82 26.76
N GLY A 73 23.16 5.78 26.86
CA GLY A 73 23.15 7.01 26.07
C GLY A 73 22.57 6.85 24.65
N SER A 74 22.20 5.65 24.23
CA SER A 74 21.54 5.43 22.93
C SER A 74 20.10 5.92 22.94
N THR A 75 19.60 6.35 21.79
CA THR A 75 18.20 6.79 21.65
C THR A 75 17.40 5.74 20.90
N VAL A 76 16.29 5.32 21.52
CA VAL A 76 15.33 4.41 20.91
C VAL A 76 14.07 5.18 20.54
N LEU A 77 13.61 4.96 19.31
CA LEU A 77 12.33 5.50 18.83
C LEU A 77 11.23 4.48 19.09
N SER A 78 10.18 4.92 19.73
CA SER A 78 8.96 4.15 19.97
C SER A 78 7.82 4.62 19.08
N SER A 79 6.81 3.77 18.95
CA SER A 79 5.59 4.07 18.18
C SER A 79 4.93 5.37 18.63
N GLY A 80 4.33 6.07 17.69
CA GLY A 80 3.44 7.19 17.95
C GLY A 80 2.00 6.89 17.55
N LEU A 81 1.13 7.89 17.68
CA LEU A 81 -0.27 7.78 17.30
C LEU A 81 -0.58 8.82 16.21
N SER A 82 -1.40 8.44 15.24
CA SER A 82 -2.03 9.39 14.32
C SER A 82 -3.06 10.23 15.06
N ARG A 83 -3.59 11.25 14.40
CA ARG A 83 -4.63 12.12 14.96
C ARG A 83 -5.91 11.36 15.35
N LEU A 84 -6.23 10.28 14.61
CA LEU A 84 -7.37 9.42 14.91
C LEU A 84 -7.00 8.22 15.81
N GLY A 85 -5.82 8.22 16.42
CA GLY A 85 -5.40 7.22 17.39
C GLY A 85 -4.85 5.93 16.80
N LYS A 86 -4.55 5.88 15.49
CA LYS A 86 -3.88 4.71 14.89
C LYS A 86 -2.41 4.67 15.28
N SER A 87 -1.94 3.53 15.74
CA SER A 87 -0.53 3.32 16.04
C SER A 87 0.31 3.34 14.77
N ARG A 88 1.44 4.06 14.82
CA ARG A 88 2.48 4.12 13.79
C ARG A 88 3.81 3.71 14.41
N GLY A 89 4.39 2.64 13.90
CA GLY A 89 5.68 2.16 14.36
C GLY A 89 6.84 3.10 13.99
N PRO A 90 8.03 2.93 14.60
CA PRO A 90 9.20 3.70 14.24
C PRO A 90 9.63 3.43 12.79
N PRO A 91 10.49 4.30 12.20
CA PRO A 91 10.96 4.13 10.83
C PRO A 91 11.53 2.73 10.56
N GLY A 92 11.11 2.10 9.46
CA GLY A 92 11.56 0.77 9.04
C GLY A 92 10.99 -0.39 9.85
N SER A 93 10.03 -0.14 10.76
CA SER A 93 9.45 -1.21 11.60
C SER A 93 8.45 -2.11 10.86
N LYS A 94 7.97 -1.69 9.69
CA LYS A 94 6.99 -2.44 8.89
C LYS A 94 7.68 -3.10 7.70
N GLU A 95 7.68 -4.41 7.68
CA GLU A 95 8.24 -5.18 6.59
C GLU A 95 7.32 -5.16 5.35
N LEU A 96 7.90 -4.88 4.15
CA LEU A 96 7.15 -4.82 2.89
C LEU A 96 6.40 -6.13 2.61
N ARG A 97 7.04 -7.28 2.83
CA ARG A 97 6.42 -8.60 2.66
C ARG A 97 5.14 -8.74 3.49
N ARG A 98 5.18 -8.32 4.76
CA ARG A 98 4.00 -8.34 5.65
C ARG A 98 2.93 -7.35 5.19
N ALA A 99 3.34 -6.16 4.75
CA ALA A 99 2.42 -5.17 4.18
C ALA A 99 1.71 -5.70 2.94
N LEU A 100 2.36 -6.57 2.17
CA LEU A 100 1.82 -7.26 1.01
C LEU A 100 1.23 -8.65 1.33
N LYS A 101 0.67 -8.81 2.55
CA LYS A 101 -0.03 -10.03 3.01
C LYS A 101 0.81 -11.31 2.91
N GLY A 102 2.11 -11.22 3.13
CA GLY A 102 3.02 -12.36 3.08
C GLY A 102 3.38 -12.80 1.66
N CYS A 103 3.36 -11.88 0.70
CA CYS A 103 3.76 -12.16 -0.68
C CYS A 103 5.17 -12.79 -0.74
N ASP A 104 5.27 -13.95 -1.38
CA ASP A 104 6.54 -14.69 -1.54
C ASP A 104 7.21 -14.47 -2.90
N ASP A 105 6.59 -13.70 -3.80
CA ASP A 105 7.17 -13.35 -5.10
C ASP A 105 8.28 -12.30 -4.91
N HIS A 106 9.52 -12.75 -4.77
CA HIS A 106 10.67 -11.88 -4.55
C HIS A 106 10.90 -10.88 -5.69
N LEU A 107 10.54 -11.24 -6.94
CA LEU A 107 10.64 -10.32 -8.07
C LEU A 107 9.59 -9.21 -7.99
N PHE A 108 8.39 -9.53 -7.52
CA PHE A 108 7.36 -8.53 -7.25
C PHE A 108 7.75 -7.61 -6.10
N LEU A 109 8.26 -8.17 -5.00
CA LEU A 109 8.75 -7.38 -3.85
C LEU A 109 9.85 -6.40 -4.28
N ASP A 110 10.84 -6.86 -5.05
CA ASP A 110 11.90 -6.01 -5.59
C ASP A 110 11.35 -4.91 -6.51
N PHE A 111 10.38 -5.25 -7.38
CA PHE A 111 9.73 -4.27 -8.25
C PHE A 111 9.03 -3.17 -7.45
N ILE A 112 8.23 -3.54 -6.45
CA ILE A 112 7.53 -2.58 -5.59
C ILE A 112 8.53 -1.72 -4.81
N GLN A 113 9.55 -2.31 -4.22
CA GLN A 113 10.58 -1.59 -3.46
C GLN A 113 11.29 -0.54 -4.32
N ARG A 114 11.63 -0.87 -5.58
CA ARG A 114 12.23 0.08 -6.52
C ARG A 114 11.27 1.18 -6.98
N CYS A 115 9.98 0.91 -7.03
CA CYS A 115 8.95 1.93 -7.29
C CYS A 115 8.81 2.90 -6.12
N LEU A 116 9.05 2.45 -4.88
CA LEU A 116 8.84 3.21 -3.65
C LEU A 116 10.15 3.81 -3.07
N ALA A 117 11.22 3.90 -3.86
CA ALA A 117 12.44 4.59 -3.40
C ALA A 117 12.12 6.05 -3.02
N TRP A 118 12.66 6.52 -1.87
CA TRP A 118 12.47 7.89 -1.39
C TRP A 118 12.96 8.93 -2.40
N ASP A 119 14.23 8.80 -2.82
CA ASP A 119 14.84 9.71 -3.79
C ASP A 119 14.25 9.46 -5.18
N PRO A 120 13.64 10.46 -5.83
CA PRO A 120 13.15 10.30 -7.20
C PRO A 120 14.25 10.00 -8.23
N GLU A 121 15.52 10.33 -7.93
CA GLU A 121 16.67 9.99 -8.78
C GLU A 121 17.04 8.50 -8.67
N GLU A 122 16.88 7.90 -7.50
CA GLU A 122 17.10 6.47 -7.25
C GLU A 122 15.89 5.61 -7.66
N ARG A 123 14.73 6.23 -7.80
CA ARG A 123 13.49 5.52 -8.12
C ARG A 123 13.54 4.96 -9.53
N MET A 124 13.10 3.71 -9.68
CA MET A 124 13.05 3.02 -10.96
C MET A 124 12.27 3.82 -12.01
N SER A 125 12.90 4.05 -13.17
CA SER A 125 12.25 4.71 -14.30
C SER A 125 11.32 3.76 -15.07
N PRO A 126 10.36 4.25 -15.87
CA PRO A 126 9.51 3.41 -16.72
C PRO A 126 10.33 2.51 -17.67
N ASN A 127 11.40 3.05 -18.27
CA ASN A 127 12.27 2.28 -19.15
C ASN A 127 13.00 1.15 -18.44
N THR A 128 13.40 1.35 -17.18
CA THR A 128 14.01 0.31 -16.34
C THR A 128 12.96 -0.70 -15.91
N ALA A 129 11.75 -0.25 -15.55
CA ALA A 129 10.64 -1.10 -15.16
C ALA A 129 10.25 -2.11 -16.26
N LEU A 130 10.19 -1.68 -17.52
CA LEU A 130 9.89 -2.55 -18.66
C LEU A 130 10.93 -3.67 -18.87
N ARG A 131 12.16 -3.49 -18.34
CA ARG A 131 13.22 -4.50 -18.38
C ARG A 131 13.32 -5.33 -17.12
N HIS A 132 12.53 -5.01 -16.10
CA HIS A 132 12.57 -5.69 -14.82
C HIS A 132 12.17 -7.17 -14.95
N ALA A 133 12.86 -8.05 -14.22
CA ALA A 133 12.64 -9.49 -14.30
C ALA A 133 11.20 -9.90 -13.99
N TRP A 134 10.53 -9.19 -13.11
CA TRP A 134 9.13 -9.44 -12.78
C TRP A 134 8.20 -9.30 -13.99
N LEU A 135 8.37 -8.28 -14.84
CA LEU A 135 7.58 -8.07 -16.05
C LEU A 135 8.02 -8.98 -17.22
N ARG A 136 9.28 -9.42 -17.21
CA ARG A 136 9.83 -10.24 -18.29
C ARG A 136 9.68 -11.74 -18.08
N ARG A 137 9.18 -12.17 -16.93
CA ARG A 137 8.93 -13.59 -16.67
C ARG A 137 7.86 -14.12 -17.62
N ARG A 138 8.08 -15.36 -18.11
CA ARG A 138 7.06 -16.04 -18.90
C ARG A 138 5.98 -16.57 -17.96
N LEU A 139 4.74 -16.18 -18.21
CA LEU A 139 3.60 -16.78 -17.50
C LEU A 139 3.40 -18.22 -18.00
N PRO A 140 2.91 -19.13 -17.13
CA PRO A 140 2.48 -20.46 -17.56
C PRO A 140 1.45 -20.32 -18.68
N LYS A 141 1.62 -21.15 -19.73
CA LYS A 141 0.64 -21.19 -20.82
C LYS A 141 -0.72 -21.61 -20.25
N PRO A 142 -1.83 -20.91 -20.54
CA PRO A 142 -3.14 -21.36 -20.10
C PRO A 142 -3.39 -22.77 -20.63
N PRO A 143 -4.07 -23.66 -19.88
CA PRO A 143 -4.44 -24.97 -20.37
C PRO A 143 -5.20 -24.80 -21.68
N GLY A 144 -4.67 -25.40 -22.76
CA GLY A 144 -5.28 -25.32 -24.08
C GLY A 144 -6.69 -25.88 -24.01
N ASN A 145 -7.67 -25.21 -24.63
CA ASN A 145 -8.97 -25.80 -24.88
C ASN A 145 -8.74 -27.09 -25.68
N VAL A 146 -9.05 -28.23 -25.07
CA VAL A 146 -9.09 -29.51 -25.76
C VAL A 146 -10.26 -29.43 -26.73
N THR A 147 -10.00 -29.06 -27.98
CA THR A 147 -10.91 -29.30 -29.08
C THR A 147 -11.01 -30.81 -29.26
N THR A 148 -12.15 -31.37 -28.93
CA THR A 148 -12.51 -32.75 -29.26
C THR A 148 -12.53 -32.90 -30.79
N GLY A 149 -11.60 -33.65 -31.33
CA GLY A 149 -11.54 -33.97 -32.75
C GLY A 149 -10.55 -35.11 -33.01
N ASP A 150 -11.10 -36.27 -33.16
CA ASP A 150 -10.57 -37.49 -33.79
C ASP A 150 -9.51 -38.38 -33.11
N SER A 151 -10.07 -39.55 -32.86
CA SER A 151 -9.46 -40.86 -32.54
C SER A 151 -8.28 -41.27 -33.40
N LYS A 152 -7.17 -41.67 -32.74
CA LYS A 152 -6.46 -42.96 -33.05
C LYS A 152 -5.55 -43.35 -31.88
N GLN A 153 -5.64 -44.65 -31.56
CA GLN A 153 -4.96 -45.42 -30.53
C GLN A 153 -3.42 -45.25 -30.54
N GLU A 154 -2.76 -45.25 -29.37
CA GLU A 154 -2.00 -46.37 -28.84
C GLU A 154 -1.29 -46.07 -27.49
N VAL A 155 -1.55 -46.96 -26.56
CA VAL A 155 -0.79 -47.66 -25.51
C VAL A 155 0.18 -46.92 -24.56
N ASN A 156 -0.17 -47.05 -23.28
CA ASN A 156 0.70 -47.27 -22.10
C ASN A 156 1.75 -46.25 -21.67
N SER A 157 1.41 -45.53 -20.61
CA SER A 157 2.24 -45.50 -19.38
C SER A 157 1.47 -44.89 -18.23
N ALA A 158 1.38 -45.65 -17.17
CA ALA A 158 0.74 -45.24 -15.90
C ALA A 158 1.51 -44.10 -15.23
N ILE A 159 0.90 -42.96 -15.05
CA ILE A 159 1.36 -41.92 -14.14
C ILE A 159 0.15 -41.49 -13.27
N ILE A 160 0.36 -41.62 -11.99
CA ILE A 160 -0.51 -41.36 -10.86
C ILE A 160 -1.17 -39.97 -10.98
N ARG A 161 -2.51 -39.95 -11.05
CA ARG A 161 -3.32 -38.75 -11.00
C ARG A 161 -3.58 -38.39 -9.55
N THR A 162 -3.08 -37.24 -9.09
CA THR A 162 -3.64 -36.54 -7.94
C THR A 162 -4.67 -35.52 -8.42
N PRO A 163 -5.86 -35.44 -7.82
CA PRO A 163 -6.90 -34.53 -8.29
C PRO A 163 -6.63 -33.11 -7.80
N ALA A 164 -6.37 -32.17 -8.70
CA ALA A 164 -6.31 -30.76 -8.41
C ALA A 164 -7.73 -30.23 -8.15
N LYS A 165 -7.95 -29.68 -6.96
CA LYS A 165 -9.23 -29.15 -6.49
C LYS A 165 -9.64 -27.89 -7.26
N ALA A 166 -10.67 -27.98 -8.07
CA ALA A 166 -11.38 -26.85 -8.70
C ALA A 166 -12.29 -26.12 -7.71
N SER A 167 -11.74 -25.55 -6.62
CA SER A 167 -12.59 -24.86 -5.63
C SER A 167 -12.17 -23.41 -5.29
N THR A 168 -11.09 -22.89 -5.87
CA THR A 168 -10.51 -21.61 -5.44
C THR A 168 -11.18 -20.40 -6.12
N ILE A 169 -11.62 -20.53 -7.37
CA ILE A 169 -12.22 -19.41 -8.13
C ILE A 169 -13.64 -19.09 -7.66
N SER A 170 -14.42 -20.10 -7.32
CA SER A 170 -15.79 -19.93 -6.81
C SER A 170 -15.83 -19.26 -5.43
N LYS A 171 -14.82 -19.47 -4.57
CA LYS A 171 -14.70 -18.81 -3.26
C LYS A 171 -14.31 -17.34 -3.37
N LEU A 172 -13.46 -16.97 -4.34
CA LEU A 172 -13.08 -15.56 -4.56
C LEU A 172 -14.27 -14.71 -5.02
N ASN A 173 -15.10 -15.23 -5.91
CA ASN A 173 -16.27 -14.51 -6.39
C ASN A 173 -17.35 -14.35 -5.30
N LYS A 174 -17.48 -15.32 -4.40
CA LYS A 174 -18.43 -15.25 -3.27
C LYS A 174 -18.00 -14.22 -2.21
N LEU A 175 -16.69 -14.11 -1.93
CA LEU A 175 -16.13 -13.07 -1.06
C LEU A 175 -16.24 -11.66 -1.65
N ARG A 176 -16.14 -11.52 -2.98
CA ARG A 176 -16.27 -10.22 -3.65
C ARG A 176 -17.70 -9.68 -3.61
N VAL A 177 -18.72 -10.54 -3.67
CA VAL A 177 -20.13 -10.14 -3.53
C VAL A 177 -20.43 -9.74 -2.08
N GLN A 178 -19.95 -10.47 -1.07
CA GLN A 178 -20.16 -10.12 0.34
C GLN A 178 -19.50 -8.78 0.73
N VAL A 179 -18.28 -8.47 0.23
CA VAL A 179 -17.61 -7.19 0.51
C VAL A 179 -18.36 -6.00 -0.13
N SER A 180 -19.05 -6.19 -1.26
CA SER A 180 -19.88 -5.13 -1.87
C SER A 180 -21.17 -4.88 -1.10
N GLU A 181 -21.79 -5.91 -0.51
CA GLU A 181 -23.00 -5.78 0.30
C GLU A 181 -22.70 -5.11 1.68
N ASP A 182 -21.58 -5.45 2.32
CA ASP A 182 -21.17 -4.81 3.56
C ASP A 182 -20.81 -3.32 3.37
N ARG A 183 -20.26 -2.92 2.21
CA ARG A 183 -20.02 -1.50 1.90
C ARG A 183 -21.31 -0.70 1.69
N THR A 184 -22.32 -1.27 1.04
CA THR A 184 -23.62 -0.60 0.84
C THR A 184 -24.39 -0.47 2.15
N ASN A 185 -24.35 -1.45 3.03
CA ASN A 185 -24.96 -1.39 4.35
C ASN A 185 -24.27 -0.41 5.29
N SER A 186 -22.94 -0.29 5.23
CA SER A 186 -22.19 0.68 6.03
C SER A 186 -22.48 2.13 5.62
N LEU A 187 -22.63 2.41 4.32
CA LEU A 187 -23.01 3.73 3.81
C LEU A 187 -24.47 4.09 4.14
N ALA A 188 -25.37 3.12 4.16
CA ALA A 188 -26.78 3.32 4.53
C ALA A 188 -26.94 3.62 6.04
N MET A 189 -26.09 3.08 6.91
CA MET A 189 -26.08 3.38 8.34
C MET A 189 -25.55 4.79 8.64
N ILE A 190 -24.56 5.28 7.88
CA ILE A 190 -24.04 6.64 8.03
C ILE A 190 -25.07 7.70 7.62
N SER A 191 -25.90 7.40 6.61
CA SER A 191 -26.95 8.33 6.13
C SER A 191 -28.13 8.46 7.11
N ARG A 192 -28.36 7.52 8.03
CA ARG A 192 -29.48 7.59 8.98
C ARG A 192 -29.20 8.36 10.26
N ASN A 193 -27.93 8.67 10.56
CA ASN A 193 -27.54 9.41 11.76
C ASN A 193 -27.33 10.92 11.57
N SER A 194 -27.62 11.48 10.40
CA SER A 194 -27.40 12.91 10.10
C SER A 194 -28.65 13.81 10.23
N HIS A 195 -29.70 13.37 10.93
CA HIS A 195 -30.83 14.23 11.27
C HIS A 195 -30.73 14.69 12.72
N GLY A 196 -29.90 15.75 12.94
CA GLY A 196 -29.86 16.37 14.25
C GLY A 196 -28.83 17.49 14.36
N ARG A 197 -29.23 18.67 14.00
CA ARG A 197 -28.74 20.03 14.29
C ARG A 197 -28.24 20.82 13.08
N MET A 198 -29.14 21.56 12.48
CA MET A 198 -28.78 22.75 11.69
C MET A 198 -28.29 23.84 12.66
N SER A 199 -26.98 24.11 12.67
CA SER A 199 -26.40 25.32 13.23
C SER A 199 -26.32 26.38 12.13
N LYS A 200 -26.91 27.54 12.36
CA LYS A 200 -26.93 28.70 11.47
C LYS A 200 -25.51 29.18 11.17
N LEU A 201 -25.20 29.36 9.87
CA LEU A 201 -24.01 30.09 9.43
C LEU A 201 -24.04 31.55 9.92
N PRO A 202 -22.90 32.11 10.33
CA PRO A 202 -22.81 33.54 10.64
C PRO A 202 -22.91 34.36 9.34
N GLN A 203 -23.76 35.39 9.36
CA GLN A 203 -23.90 36.33 8.25
C GLN A 203 -22.75 37.34 8.26
N ILE A 204 -22.17 37.57 7.09
CA ILE A 204 -21.13 38.59 6.86
C ILE A 204 -21.85 39.94 6.73
N PRO A 205 -21.48 41.01 7.47
CA PRO A 205 -22.07 42.34 7.30
C PRO A 205 -21.65 42.99 5.98
N ALA A 206 -22.62 43.57 5.28
CA ALA A 206 -22.40 44.30 4.05
C ALA A 206 -21.61 45.60 4.36
N THR A 207 -20.52 45.81 3.65
CA THR A 207 -19.79 47.09 3.64
C THR A 207 -20.48 48.06 2.68
N ASN A 208 -20.93 49.20 3.19
CA ASN A 208 -21.42 50.33 2.40
C ASN A 208 -20.26 51.00 1.66
N PRO A 209 -20.49 51.46 0.41
CA PRO A 209 -19.52 52.30 -0.31
C PRO A 209 -19.67 53.76 0.07
N ILE A 210 -18.54 54.43 0.27
CA ILE A 210 -18.39 55.89 0.13
C ILE A 210 -17.35 56.11 -0.96
#